data_fb0afa9995b2f2cc09af935b3b8a66c6
#
_entry.id   fb0afa9995b2f2cc09af935b3b8a66c6
#
_cell.length_a   1.000
_cell.length_b   1.000
_cell.length_c   1.000
_cell.angle_alpha   90.00
_cell.angle_beta   90.00
_cell.angle_gamma   90.00
#
_symmetry.space_group_name_H-M   'P 1'
#
loop_
_entity.id
_entity.type
_entity.pdbx_description
1 polymer ?
#
loop_
_entity_poly.entity_id
_entity_poly.type
_entity_poly.pdbx_seq_one_letter_code
_entity_poly.pdbx_strand_id
1 'polypeptide(L)'
;MHQRLSVGLAASALALLTTVATVDVATAAPADKPQVLSSWTQTSASSYNLWAAARANQGAWSAYAFDWSTDYCSTSPDNPLGFPFSMSCARHDFGYRNHKAAGTFSANKARLDSALYEDLKRVCLNYSGATKTTCNSTAWTYYQAVKAFG
;
A
#
# COMPACT_ATOMS: atom_id res chain seq x y z
N MET A 1 43.31 80.77 8.69
CA MET A 1 42.75 79.78 7.72
C MET A 1 42.81 78.43 8.36
N HIS A 2 41.68 77.97 8.88
CA HIS A 2 41.61 76.65 9.54
C HIS A 2 40.57 75.80 8.78
N GLN A 3 41.02 74.82 8.01
CA GLN A 3 40.20 73.82 7.39
C GLN A 3 39.88 72.70 8.36
N ARG A 4 38.60 72.49 8.67
CA ARG A 4 38.14 71.37 9.46
C ARG A 4 37.78 70.23 8.50
N LEU A 5 38.48 69.08 8.58
CA LEU A 5 38.10 67.86 7.91
C LEU A 5 37.02 67.16 8.73
N SER A 6 35.87 66.96 8.09
CA SER A 6 34.78 66.16 8.66
C SER A 6 34.98 64.71 8.15
N VAL A 7 35.22 63.79 9.10
CA VAL A 7 35.28 62.34 8.80
C VAL A 7 33.85 61.78 9.00
N GLY A 8 33.25 61.36 7.89
CA GLY A 8 31.95 60.68 7.90
C GLY A 8 32.13 59.18 8.20
N LEU A 9 31.59 58.73 9.32
CA LEU A 9 31.45 57.29 9.60
C LEU A 9 30.25 56.72 8.78
N ALA A 10 30.58 55.83 7.84
CA ALA A 10 29.56 54.99 7.20
C ALA A 10 29.29 53.74 8.05
N ALA A 11 28.15 53.68 8.69
CA ALA A 11 27.68 52.49 9.40
C ALA A 11 27.07 51.49 8.40
N SER A 12 27.77 50.40 8.12
CA SER A 12 27.25 49.27 7.33
C SER A 12 26.41 48.39 8.24
N ALA A 13 25.07 48.43 8.08
CA ALA A 13 24.14 47.51 8.72
C ALA A 13 24.16 46.16 8.00
N LEU A 14 24.74 45.14 8.62
CA LEU A 14 24.68 43.75 8.16
C LEU A 14 23.33 43.17 8.55
N ALA A 15 22.39 43.01 7.64
CA ALA A 15 21.13 42.30 7.85
C ALA A 15 21.39 40.79 7.85
N LEU A 16 21.37 40.14 8.98
CA LEU A 16 21.37 38.69 9.11
C LEU A 16 19.97 38.17 8.73
N LEU A 17 19.85 37.59 7.51
CA LEU A 17 18.70 36.81 7.13
C LEU A 17 18.79 35.45 7.83
N THR A 18 18.03 35.26 8.91
CA THR A 18 17.82 33.96 9.53
C THR A 18 16.77 33.20 8.70
N THR A 19 17.21 32.24 7.88
CA THR A 19 16.31 31.28 7.25
C THR A 19 15.82 30.31 8.32
N VAL A 20 14.55 30.45 8.72
CA VAL A 20 13.87 29.45 9.56
C VAL A 20 13.56 28.25 8.66
N ALA A 21 14.36 27.19 8.77
CA ALA A 21 14.03 25.92 8.17
C ALA A 21 12.80 25.34 8.90
N THR A 22 11.65 25.30 8.23
CA THR A 22 10.49 24.58 8.72
C THR A 22 10.81 23.09 8.63
N VAL A 23 11.03 22.46 9.78
CA VAL A 23 11.13 21.00 9.86
C VAL A 23 9.70 20.48 9.68
N ASP A 24 9.40 19.89 8.54
CA ASP A 24 8.18 19.08 8.37
C ASP A 24 8.25 17.92 9.35
N VAL A 25 7.53 18.02 10.45
CA VAL A 25 7.36 16.91 11.40
C VAL A 25 6.45 15.90 10.69
N ALA A 26 7.05 14.85 10.11
CA ALA A 26 6.30 13.73 9.56
C ALA A 26 5.41 13.19 10.69
N THR A 27 4.10 13.34 10.54
CA THR A 27 3.13 12.81 11.50
C THR A 27 3.25 11.29 11.51
N ALA A 28 3.56 10.70 12.67
CA ALA A 28 3.63 9.25 12.81
C ALA A 28 2.28 8.61 12.45
N ALA A 29 2.34 7.46 11.78
CA ALA A 29 1.11 6.72 11.47
C ALA A 29 0.37 6.33 12.76
N PRO A 30 -0.99 6.20 12.72
CA PRO A 30 -1.78 5.78 13.87
C PRO A 30 -1.25 4.49 14.52
N ALA A 31 -1.30 4.43 15.84
CA ALA A 31 -0.75 3.31 16.61
C ALA A 31 -1.43 1.96 16.31
N ASP A 32 -2.67 1.98 15.82
CA ASP A 32 -3.44 0.82 15.42
C ASP A 32 -3.20 0.35 13.96
N LYS A 33 -2.27 1.00 13.24
CA LYS A 33 -1.93 0.61 11.86
C LYS A 33 -1.65 -0.90 11.70
N PRO A 34 -0.90 -1.57 12.60
CA PRO A 34 -0.67 -3.01 12.50
C PRO A 34 -1.94 -3.84 12.61
N GLN A 35 -2.88 -3.44 13.48
CA GLN A 35 -4.16 -4.11 13.68
C GLN A 35 -5.07 -3.94 12.46
N VAL A 36 -5.13 -2.73 11.89
CA VAL A 36 -5.87 -2.44 10.67
C VAL A 36 -5.31 -3.26 9.52
N LEU A 37 -3.99 -3.26 9.30
CA LEU A 37 -3.33 -4.07 8.27
C LEU A 37 -3.66 -5.55 8.44
N SER A 38 -3.56 -6.06 9.66
CA SER A 38 -3.91 -7.46 9.97
C SER A 38 -5.37 -7.77 9.66
N SER A 39 -6.30 -6.89 10.04
CA SER A 39 -7.74 -7.11 9.81
C SER A 39 -8.11 -7.14 8.33
N TRP A 40 -7.39 -6.40 7.48
CA TRP A 40 -7.63 -6.33 6.05
C TRP A 40 -6.93 -7.40 5.22
N THR A 41 -6.10 -8.22 5.85
CA THR A 41 -5.30 -9.24 5.16
C THR A 41 -5.55 -10.66 5.66
N GLN A 42 -6.70 -10.92 6.31
CA GLN A 42 -7.14 -12.26 6.69
C GLN A 42 -7.78 -13.01 5.51
N THR A 43 -7.99 -14.31 5.65
CA THR A 43 -8.56 -15.17 4.59
C THR A 43 -10.08 -15.03 4.44
N SER A 44 -10.77 -14.35 5.35
CA SER A 44 -12.23 -14.25 5.39
C SER A 44 -12.80 -13.27 4.36
N ALA A 45 -14.04 -13.49 3.94
CA ALA A 45 -14.77 -12.56 3.08
C ALA A 45 -14.97 -11.18 3.73
N SER A 46 -15.20 -11.13 5.06
CA SER A 46 -15.32 -9.86 5.78
C SER A 46 -14.02 -9.04 5.71
N SER A 47 -12.86 -9.68 5.82
CA SER A 47 -11.58 -9.03 5.66
C SER A 47 -11.38 -8.46 4.25
N TYR A 48 -11.78 -9.21 3.21
CA TYR A 48 -11.79 -8.70 1.83
C TYR A 48 -12.68 -7.47 1.69
N ASN A 49 -13.89 -7.51 2.23
CA ASN A 49 -14.86 -6.42 2.14
C ASN A 49 -14.36 -5.15 2.85
N LEU A 50 -13.73 -5.28 4.01
CA LEU A 50 -13.14 -4.16 4.74
C LEU A 50 -12.03 -3.50 3.91
N TRP A 51 -11.12 -4.30 3.35
CA TRP A 51 -10.07 -3.79 2.48
C TRP A 51 -10.64 -3.13 1.21
N ALA A 52 -11.62 -3.75 0.55
CA ALA A 52 -12.23 -3.21 -0.66
C ALA A 52 -12.92 -1.86 -0.42
N ALA A 53 -13.63 -1.72 0.70
CA ALA A 53 -14.25 -0.46 1.11
C ALA A 53 -13.20 0.62 1.39
N ALA A 54 -12.11 0.27 2.09
CA ALA A 54 -11.02 1.19 2.35
C ALA A 54 -10.30 1.61 1.06
N ARG A 55 -10.06 0.67 0.13
CA ARG A 55 -9.49 0.94 -1.18
C ARG A 55 -10.35 1.91 -2.00
N ALA A 56 -11.65 1.79 -1.93
CA ALA A 56 -12.58 2.71 -2.61
C ALA A 56 -12.57 4.13 -2.00
N ASN A 57 -12.07 4.29 -0.77
CA ASN A 57 -12.00 5.57 -0.06
C ASN A 57 -10.62 5.78 0.60
N GLN A 58 -9.54 5.67 -0.19
CA GLN A 58 -8.17 5.76 0.29
C GLN A 58 -7.87 7.07 1.04
N GLY A 59 -8.52 8.17 0.65
CA GLY A 59 -8.34 9.48 1.30
C GLY A 59 -8.64 9.46 2.79
N ALA A 60 -9.65 8.71 3.23
CA ALA A 60 -9.99 8.53 4.65
C ALA A 60 -8.88 7.81 5.45
N TRP A 61 -7.98 7.11 4.77
CA TRP A 61 -6.90 6.31 5.35
C TRP A 61 -5.52 6.92 5.12
N SER A 62 -5.45 8.17 4.66
CA SER A 62 -4.19 8.85 4.33
C SER A 62 -3.22 8.91 5.52
N ALA A 63 -3.72 9.12 6.74
CA ALA A 63 -2.90 9.15 7.95
C ALA A 63 -2.15 7.83 8.22
N TYR A 64 -2.68 6.69 7.74
CA TYR A 64 -2.03 5.39 7.90
C TYR A 64 -0.86 5.18 6.95
N ALA A 65 -0.72 6.00 5.92
CA ALA A 65 0.34 5.89 4.91
C ALA A 65 0.50 4.45 4.39
N PHE A 66 -0.61 3.81 4.01
CA PHE A 66 -0.59 2.50 3.36
C PHE A 66 -0.14 2.63 1.90
N ASP A 67 0.64 1.68 1.44
CA ASP A 67 0.95 1.52 0.02
C ASP A 67 -0.23 0.82 -0.68
N TRP A 68 -0.94 1.58 -1.51
CA TRP A 68 -2.08 1.14 -2.32
C TRP A 68 -1.69 0.78 -3.75
N SER A 69 -0.41 0.92 -4.10
CA SER A 69 0.06 0.59 -5.44
C SER A 69 -0.12 -0.89 -5.73
N THR A 70 -0.35 -1.20 -7.01
CA THR A 70 -0.55 -2.58 -7.47
C THR A 70 -0.11 -2.71 -8.91
N ASP A 71 0.45 -3.83 -9.26
CA ASP A 71 0.66 -4.34 -10.61
C ASP A 71 -0.29 -5.53 -10.89
N TYR A 72 -1.31 -5.67 -10.04
CA TYR A 72 -2.35 -6.71 -10.09
C TYR A 72 -1.75 -8.11 -10.07
N CYS A 73 -2.00 -8.93 -11.09
CA CYS A 73 -1.48 -10.29 -11.14
C CYS A 73 -0.04 -10.38 -11.69
N SER A 74 0.68 -9.25 -11.75
CA SER A 74 2.09 -9.12 -12.17
C SER A 74 2.35 -9.73 -13.55
N THR A 75 3.15 -10.80 -13.64
CA THR A 75 3.47 -11.50 -14.91
C THR A 75 2.37 -12.44 -15.40
N SER A 76 1.30 -12.61 -14.63
CA SER A 76 0.14 -13.44 -14.98
C SER A 76 -1.02 -12.58 -15.48
N PRO A 77 -1.94 -13.10 -16.32
CA PRO A 77 -3.12 -12.34 -16.74
C PRO A 77 -3.99 -11.89 -15.57
N ASP A 78 -4.49 -10.64 -15.59
CA ASP A 78 -5.40 -10.12 -14.56
C ASP A 78 -6.78 -10.77 -14.60
N ASN A 79 -7.22 -11.18 -15.78
CA ASN A 79 -8.52 -11.80 -16.02
C ASN A 79 -8.35 -13.09 -16.86
N PRO A 80 -7.69 -14.12 -16.31
CA PRO A 80 -7.41 -15.35 -17.05
C PRO A 80 -8.72 -16.02 -17.48
N LEU A 81 -8.84 -16.35 -18.75
CA LEU A 81 -10.05 -16.99 -19.32
C LEU A 81 -11.35 -16.19 -19.06
N GLY A 82 -11.24 -14.87 -18.79
CA GLY A 82 -12.36 -14.01 -18.45
C GLY A 82 -12.76 -14.01 -16.97
N PHE A 83 -12.07 -14.74 -16.09
CA PHE A 83 -12.31 -14.70 -14.65
C PHE A 83 -11.71 -13.40 -14.05
N PRO A 84 -12.50 -12.55 -13.37
CA PRO A 84 -12.04 -11.24 -12.89
C PRO A 84 -11.18 -11.39 -11.60
N PHE A 85 -9.92 -11.77 -11.76
CA PHE A 85 -8.98 -12.00 -10.65
C PHE A 85 -8.24 -10.75 -10.20
N SER A 86 -8.28 -9.66 -10.99
CA SER A 86 -7.52 -8.43 -10.78
C SER A 86 -7.63 -7.86 -9.36
N MET A 87 -8.84 -7.79 -8.78
CA MET A 87 -9.04 -7.24 -7.44
C MET A 87 -8.48 -8.15 -6.34
N SER A 88 -8.50 -9.46 -6.52
CA SER A 88 -7.87 -10.41 -5.60
C SER A 88 -6.35 -10.25 -5.61
N CYS A 89 -5.76 -10.08 -6.80
CA CYS A 89 -4.33 -9.79 -6.96
C CYS A 89 -3.96 -8.43 -6.35
N ALA A 90 -4.77 -7.39 -6.56
CA ALA A 90 -4.53 -6.07 -5.96
C ALA A 90 -4.53 -6.10 -4.42
N ARG A 91 -5.39 -6.93 -3.79
CA ARG A 91 -5.37 -7.11 -2.34
C ARG A 91 -4.13 -7.88 -1.88
N HIS A 92 -3.68 -8.85 -2.65
CA HIS A 92 -2.44 -9.60 -2.39
C HIS A 92 -1.23 -8.65 -2.41
N ASP A 93 -1.13 -7.79 -3.42
CA ASP A 93 -0.11 -6.75 -3.50
C ASP A 93 -0.13 -5.82 -2.29
N PHE A 94 -1.33 -5.35 -1.90
CA PHE A 94 -1.51 -4.53 -0.71
C PHE A 94 -0.94 -5.22 0.53
N GLY A 95 -1.27 -6.48 0.73
CA GLY A 95 -0.74 -7.27 1.85
C GLY A 95 0.77 -7.38 1.80
N TYR A 96 1.33 -7.75 0.65
CA TYR A 96 2.76 -7.92 0.46
C TYR A 96 3.54 -6.64 0.73
N ARG A 97 3.17 -5.53 0.09
CA ARG A 97 3.87 -4.24 0.19
C ARG A 97 3.83 -3.69 1.60
N ASN A 98 2.67 -3.69 2.24
CA ASN A 98 2.52 -3.14 3.58
C ASN A 98 3.14 -4.02 4.67
N HIS A 99 3.09 -5.35 4.55
CA HIS A 99 3.80 -6.24 5.48
C HIS A 99 5.33 -6.21 5.28
N LYS A 100 5.83 -6.01 4.04
CA LYS A 100 7.26 -5.75 3.78
C LYS A 100 7.70 -4.43 4.43
N ALA A 101 6.94 -3.35 4.24
CA ALA A 101 7.21 -2.05 4.87
C ALA A 101 7.17 -2.11 6.40
N ALA A 102 6.31 -2.94 6.98
CA ALA A 102 6.20 -3.15 8.42
C ALA A 102 7.24 -4.13 9.00
N GLY A 103 8.09 -4.76 8.18
CA GLY A 103 9.06 -5.77 8.61
C GLY A 103 8.42 -7.08 9.10
N THR A 104 7.15 -7.34 8.75
CA THR A 104 6.38 -8.51 9.22
C THR A 104 6.06 -9.50 8.10
N PHE A 105 6.65 -9.32 6.92
CA PHE A 105 6.29 -10.08 5.72
C PHE A 105 6.51 -11.59 5.88
N SER A 106 7.69 -12.03 6.35
CA SER A 106 8.02 -13.46 6.45
C SER A 106 7.05 -14.23 7.35
N ALA A 107 6.61 -13.61 8.45
CA ALA A 107 5.64 -14.21 9.37
C ALA A 107 4.22 -14.27 8.79
N ASN A 108 3.91 -13.47 7.76
CA ASN A 108 2.55 -13.33 7.22
C ASN A 108 2.40 -13.87 5.80
N LYS A 109 3.49 -14.12 5.05
CA LYS A 109 3.46 -14.52 3.64
C LYS A 109 2.50 -15.67 3.38
N ALA A 110 2.60 -16.76 4.12
CA ALA A 110 1.74 -17.92 3.92
C ALA A 110 0.24 -17.61 4.07
N ARG A 111 -0.11 -16.72 5.01
CA ARG A 111 -1.48 -16.26 5.21
C ARG A 111 -1.94 -15.35 4.06
N LEU A 112 -1.06 -14.46 3.57
CA LEU A 112 -1.35 -13.58 2.43
C LEU A 112 -1.60 -14.38 1.16
N ASP A 113 -0.80 -15.40 0.89
CA ASP A 113 -0.98 -16.31 -0.24
C ASP A 113 -2.31 -17.09 -0.11
N SER A 114 -2.62 -17.55 1.10
CA SER A 114 -3.90 -18.22 1.37
C SER A 114 -5.09 -17.26 1.20
N ALA A 115 -4.95 -15.98 1.58
CA ALA A 115 -5.98 -14.97 1.39
C ALA A 115 -6.25 -14.73 -0.11
N LEU A 116 -5.20 -14.65 -0.95
CA LEU A 116 -5.35 -14.61 -2.40
C LEU A 116 -6.18 -15.80 -2.88
N TYR A 117 -5.82 -17.02 -2.50
CA TYR A 117 -6.52 -18.21 -2.95
C TYR A 117 -8.01 -18.22 -2.55
N GLU A 118 -8.31 -17.82 -1.31
CA GLU A 118 -9.71 -17.70 -0.85
C GLU A 118 -10.48 -16.63 -1.65
N ASP A 119 -9.85 -15.49 -1.96
CA ASP A 119 -10.46 -14.45 -2.78
C ASP A 119 -10.74 -14.94 -4.20
N LEU A 120 -9.79 -15.63 -4.83
CA LEU A 120 -9.97 -16.22 -6.16
C LEU A 120 -11.10 -17.26 -6.19
N LYS A 121 -11.18 -18.11 -5.16
CA LYS A 121 -12.30 -19.07 -5.03
C LYS A 121 -13.66 -18.38 -4.89
N ARG A 122 -13.73 -17.21 -4.21
CA ARG A 122 -14.96 -16.43 -4.12
C ARG A 122 -15.40 -15.90 -5.48
N VAL A 123 -14.46 -15.47 -6.34
CA VAL A 123 -14.77 -15.15 -7.74
C VAL A 123 -15.40 -16.35 -8.43
N CYS A 124 -14.85 -17.54 -8.22
CA CYS A 124 -15.34 -18.77 -8.86
C CYS A 124 -16.72 -19.22 -8.39
N LEU A 125 -17.22 -18.69 -7.26
CA LEU A 125 -18.61 -18.96 -6.83
C LEU A 125 -19.66 -18.39 -7.78
N ASN A 126 -19.30 -17.42 -8.62
CA ASN A 126 -20.21 -16.83 -9.62
C ASN A 126 -20.45 -17.74 -10.84
N TYR A 127 -19.81 -18.88 -10.90
CA TYR A 127 -19.88 -19.84 -12.02
C TYR A 127 -20.43 -21.19 -11.56
N SER A 128 -20.82 -22.02 -12.51
CA SER A 128 -21.32 -23.39 -12.28
C SER A 128 -20.72 -24.40 -13.26
N GLY A 129 -20.88 -25.68 -13.00
CA GLY A 129 -20.48 -26.77 -13.87
C GLY A 129 -18.98 -26.72 -14.25
N ALA A 130 -18.68 -27.02 -15.51
CA ALA A 130 -17.31 -27.06 -16.03
C ALA A 130 -16.59 -25.71 -15.91
N THR A 131 -17.28 -24.59 -16.09
CA THR A 131 -16.71 -23.24 -15.95
C THR A 131 -16.20 -22.99 -14.53
N LYS A 132 -16.97 -23.38 -13.51
CA LYS A 132 -16.53 -23.28 -12.11
C LYS A 132 -15.32 -24.15 -11.83
N THR A 133 -15.28 -25.37 -12.38
CA THR A 133 -14.13 -26.27 -12.24
C THR A 133 -12.87 -25.64 -12.86
N THR A 134 -12.98 -25.09 -14.07
CA THR A 134 -11.88 -24.39 -14.75
C THR A 134 -11.43 -23.17 -13.94
N CYS A 135 -12.35 -22.35 -13.44
CA CYS A 135 -12.02 -21.21 -12.58
C CYS A 135 -11.22 -21.65 -11.33
N ASN A 136 -11.69 -22.67 -10.62
CA ASN A 136 -11.00 -23.17 -9.42
C ASN A 136 -9.61 -23.74 -9.74
N SER A 137 -9.43 -24.42 -10.87
CA SER A 137 -8.13 -24.92 -11.33
C SER A 137 -7.18 -23.75 -11.65
N THR A 138 -7.69 -22.70 -12.29
CA THR A 138 -6.93 -21.48 -12.55
C THR A 138 -6.54 -20.78 -11.23
N ALA A 139 -7.48 -20.65 -10.29
CA ALA A 139 -7.22 -20.08 -8.96
C ALA A 139 -6.12 -20.86 -8.21
N TRP A 140 -6.13 -22.18 -8.29
CA TRP A 140 -5.09 -23.03 -7.72
C TRP A 140 -3.71 -22.76 -8.35
N THR A 141 -3.63 -22.60 -9.67
CA THR A 141 -2.39 -22.28 -10.38
C THR A 141 -1.79 -20.96 -9.88
N TYR A 142 -2.61 -19.91 -9.73
CA TYR A 142 -2.18 -18.62 -9.19
C TYR A 142 -1.65 -18.76 -7.77
N TYR A 143 -2.35 -19.50 -6.93
CA TYR A 143 -1.89 -19.77 -5.55
C TYR A 143 -0.54 -20.48 -5.52
N GLN A 144 -0.33 -21.53 -6.35
CA GLN A 144 0.96 -22.20 -6.40
C GLN A 144 2.08 -21.28 -6.89
N ALA A 145 1.79 -20.39 -7.85
CA ALA A 145 2.76 -19.44 -8.34
C ALA A 145 3.24 -18.46 -7.23
N VAL A 146 2.32 -17.88 -6.45
CA VAL A 146 2.73 -16.96 -5.36
C VAL A 146 3.44 -17.68 -4.22
N LYS A 147 3.09 -18.94 -3.94
CA LYS A 147 3.83 -19.75 -2.97
C LYS A 147 5.28 -19.99 -3.36
N ALA A 148 5.52 -20.20 -4.66
CA ALA A 148 6.85 -20.53 -5.17
C ALA A 148 7.72 -19.29 -5.42
N PHE A 149 7.14 -18.19 -5.87
CA PHE A 149 7.86 -17.04 -6.42
C PHE A 149 7.54 -15.70 -5.75
N GLY A 150 6.53 -15.63 -4.90
CA GLY A 150 6.10 -14.40 -4.22
C GLY A 150 6.90 -14.00 -2.99
#